data_92be2cf0a57dbc911d6690e6c55d5c29
#
_entry.id   92be2cf0a57dbc911d6690e6c55d5c29
#
_cell.length_a   1.000
_cell.length_b   1.000
_cell.length_c   1.000
_cell.angle_alpha   90.00
_cell.angle_beta   90.00
_cell.angle_gamma   90.00
#
_symmetry.space_group_name_H-M   'P 1'
#
loop_
_entity.id
_entity.type
_entity.pdbx_description
1 polymer ?
#
loop_
_entity_poly.entity_id
_entity_poly.type
_entity_poly.pdbx_seq_one_letter_code
_entity_poly.pdbx_strand_id
1 'polypeptide(L)'
;DLDQEALRPWFPLPQVLQGLFSLCTRLFDVEIVAADGEAPTWNDDVRFFRVKRSDGTPIAGFYLDPFSRPASKRGGAWMDECLGLSKKPDGSVVLPVAYLVCNQTPPVGDTPSLMSFEEVETLFHEFGHGLQHMLTTVEEPEAAGISNVEWDAVELPSQFMENWCYDEPTLRR
;
A
#
# COMPACT_ATOMS: atom_id res chain seq x y z
N ASP A 1 11.38 -28.32 -4.36
CA ASP A 1 11.10 -27.16 -3.48
C ASP A 1 11.87 -25.97 -4.00
N LEU A 2 11.18 -24.84 -4.21
CA LEU A 2 11.81 -23.61 -4.64
C LEU A 2 12.49 -22.97 -3.41
N ASP A 3 13.78 -22.64 -3.51
CA ASP A 3 14.49 -21.90 -2.48
C ASP A 3 14.06 -20.42 -2.53
N GLN A 4 13.19 -20.02 -1.61
CA GLN A 4 12.66 -18.65 -1.57
C GLN A 4 13.75 -17.61 -1.22
N GLU A 5 14.77 -18.00 -0.46
CA GLU A 5 15.90 -17.13 -0.15
C GLU A 5 16.72 -16.79 -1.41
N ALA A 6 16.84 -17.75 -2.34
CA ALA A 6 17.52 -17.52 -3.62
C ALA A 6 16.78 -16.53 -4.54
N LEU A 7 15.51 -16.24 -4.26
CA LEU A 7 14.71 -15.29 -5.02
C LEU A 7 14.87 -13.84 -4.56
N ARG A 8 15.33 -13.58 -3.33
CA ARG A 8 15.45 -12.22 -2.77
C ARG A 8 16.17 -11.21 -3.67
N PRO A 9 17.27 -11.54 -4.36
CA PRO A 9 17.93 -10.59 -5.25
C PRO A 9 17.08 -10.05 -6.40
N TRP A 10 15.99 -10.74 -6.73
CA TRP A 10 15.06 -10.35 -7.79
C TRP A 10 13.95 -9.42 -7.32
N PHE A 11 13.79 -9.26 -6.00
CA PHE A 11 12.71 -8.48 -5.39
C PHE A 11 13.25 -7.37 -4.46
N PRO A 12 14.06 -6.42 -4.96
CA PRO A 12 14.39 -5.24 -4.18
C PRO A 12 13.14 -4.36 -4.02
N LEU A 13 12.87 -3.90 -2.80
CA LEU A 13 11.66 -3.14 -2.46
C LEU A 13 11.37 -1.97 -3.43
N PRO A 14 12.35 -1.16 -3.87
CA PRO A 14 12.05 -0.06 -4.79
C PRO A 14 11.47 -0.55 -6.13
N GLN A 15 11.94 -1.68 -6.67
CA GLN A 15 11.42 -2.27 -7.91
C GLN A 15 10.04 -2.90 -7.69
N VAL A 16 9.84 -3.58 -6.56
CA VAL A 16 8.53 -4.14 -6.20
C VAL A 16 7.48 -3.03 -6.09
N LEU A 17 7.79 -1.91 -5.45
CA LEU A 17 6.90 -0.76 -5.38
C LEU A 17 6.60 -0.17 -6.76
N GLN A 18 7.60 -0.04 -7.62
CA GLN A 18 7.41 0.44 -8.98
C GLN A 18 6.47 -0.48 -9.79
N GLY A 19 6.66 -1.80 -9.68
CA GLY A 19 5.80 -2.80 -10.29
C GLY A 19 4.36 -2.72 -9.78
N LEU A 20 4.17 -2.65 -8.46
CA LEU A 20 2.88 -2.50 -7.82
C LEU A 20 2.15 -1.22 -8.27
N PHE A 21 2.84 -0.08 -8.29
CA PHE A 21 2.24 1.20 -8.70
C PHE A 21 1.87 1.19 -10.19
N SER A 22 2.72 0.61 -11.04
CA SER A 22 2.42 0.41 -12.47
C SER A 22 1.21 -0.51 -12.66
N LEU A 23 1.06 -1.55 -11.85
CA LEU A 23 -0.11 -2.41 -11.86
C LEU A 23 -1.38 -1.62 -11.49
N CYS A 24 -1.33 -0.79 -10.44
CA CYS A 24 -2.46 0.04 -10.02
C CYS A 24 -2.88 1.02 -11.14
N THR A 25 -1.92 1.61 -11.85
CA THR A 25 -2.23 2.45 -13.02
C THR A 25 -2.99 1.66 -14.09
N ARG A 26 -2.57 0.44 -14.39
CA ARG A 26 -3.22 -0.41 -15.40
C ARG A 26 -4.62 -0.87 -15.02
N LEU A 27 -4.82 -1.19 -13.73
CA LEU A 27 -6.09 -1.77 -13.25
C LEU A 27 -7.13 -0.71 -12.92
N PHE A 28 -6.69 0.43 -12.38
CA PHE A 28 -7.59 1.40 -11.76
C PHE A 28 -7.49 2.81 -12.34
N ASP A 29 -6.64 3.03 -13.35
CA ASP A 29 -6.39 4.33 -13.97
C ASP A 29 -5.99 5.42 -12.95
N VAL A 30 -5.12 5.04 -12.01
CA VAL A 30 -4.57 5.94 -10.98
C VAL A 30 -3.05 6.03 -11.10
N GLU A 31 -2.51 7.16 -10.69
CA GLU A 31 -1.08 7.40 -10.55
C GLU A 31 -0.73 7.49 -9.06
N ILE A 32 0.33 6.79 -8.65
CA ILE A 32 0.86 6.85 -7.28
C ILE A 32 2.20 7.57 -7.33
N VAL A 33 2.29 8.68 -6.60
CA VAL A 33 3.48 9.53 -6.60
C VAL A 33 4.00 9.75 -5.18
N ALA A 34 5.32 9.81 -5.03
CA ALA A 34 5.93 10.19 -3.76
C ALA A 34 5.52 11.62 -3.38
N ALA A 35 5.16 11.81 -2.12
CA ALA A 35 4.71 13.07 -1.55
C ALA A 35 5.34 13.30 -0.17
N ASP A 36 6.57 12.84 0.00
CA ASP A 36 7.33 12.96 1.23
C ASP A 36 7.46 14.45 1.62
N GLY A 37 7.19 14.75 2.88
CA GLY A 37 7.18 16.12 3.40
C GLY A 37 5.81 16.82 3.33
N GLU A 38 4.82 16.31 2.62
CA GLU A 38 3.45 16.85 2.65
C GLU A 38 2.71 16.51 3.96
N ALA A 39 3.12 15.45 4.64
CA ALA A 39 2.53 15.01 5.89
C ALA A 39 3.62 14.60 6.89
N PRO A 40 3.38 14.79 8.21
CA PRO A 40 4.35 14.40 9.24
C PRO A 40 4.49 12.88 9.31
N THR A 41 5.71 12.39 9.50
CA THR A 41 6.01 10.96 9.70
C THR A 41 6.51 10.73 11.12
N TRP A 42 6.35 9.50 11.63
CA TRP A 42 6.79 9.09 12.97
C TRP A 42 8.16 8.44 13.01
N ASN A 43 8.75 8.20 11.84
CA ASN A 43 10.08 7.63 11.67
C ASN A 43 10.64 8.02 10.30
N ASP A 44 11.96 8.11 10.17
CA ASP A 44 12.63 8.53 8.94
C ASP A 44 12.47 7.54 7.78
N ASP A 45 12.17 6.27 8.08
CA ASP A 45 11.93 5.24 7.06
C ASP A 45 10.50 5.26 6.50
N VAL A 46 9.59 6.01 7.12
CA VAL A 46 8.19 6.11 6.70
C VAL A 46 8.06 7.06 5.52
N ARG A 47 7.43 6.57 4.46
CA ARG A 47 7.18 7.34 3.24
C ARG A 47 5.71 7.74 3.17
N PHE A 48 5.44 8.89 2.58
CA PHE A 48 4.09 9.33 2.24
C PHE A 48 3.90 9.40 0.73
N PHE A 49 2.75 8.90 0.25
CA PHE A 49 2.39 8.88 -1.17
C PHE A 49 1.02 9.51 -1.40
N ARG A 50 0.83 10.09 -2.58
CA ARG A 50 -0.46 10.54 -3.10
C ARG A 50 -0.94 9.59 -4.19
N VAL A 51 -2.24 9.31 -4.17
CA VAL A 51 -2.96 8.65 -5.25
C VAL A 51 -3.73 9.71 -6.03
N LYS A 52 -3.52 9.76 -7.35
CA LYS A 52 -4.11 10.75 -8.25
C LYS A 52 -4.84 10.05 -9.39
N ARG A 53 -5.84 10.70 -9.93
CA ARG A 53 -6.43 10.32 -11.23
C ARG A 53 -5.48 10.66 -12.37
N SER A 54 -5.76 10.14 -13.56
CA SER A 54 -5.01 10.45 -14.79
C SER A 54 -4.99 11.95 -15.17
N ASP A 55 -5.95 12.74 -14.70
CA ASP A 55 -5.98 14.20 -14.84
C ASP A 55 -5.12 14.95 -13.81
N GLY A 56 -4.43 14.22 -12.91
CA GLY A 56 -3.60 14.77 -11.85
C GLY A 56 -4.36 15.14 -10.57
N THR A 57 -5.69 14.98 -10.53
CA THR A 57 -6.49 15.26 -9.32
C THR A 57 -6.17 14.28 -8.20
N PRO A 58 -5.73 14.75 -7.02
CA PRO A 58 -5.50 13.88 -5.88
C PRO A 58 -6.83 13.32 -5.36
N ILE A 59 -6.86 12.01 -5.08
CA ILE A 59 -8.05 11.31 -4.59
C ILE A 59 -7.82 10.61 -3.27
N ALA A 60 -6.56 10.33 -2.90
CA ALA A 60 -6.20 9.66 -1.66
C ALA A 60 -4.74 9.90 -1.29
N GLY A 61 -4.33 9.37 -0.14
CA GLY A 61 -2.93 9.26 0.25
C GLY A 61 -2.70 8.03 1.11
N PHE A 62 -1.45 7.65 1.29
CA PHE A 62 -1.10 6.60 2.25
C PHE A 62 0.32 6.78 2.81
N TYR A 63 0.48 6.28 4.02
CA TYR A 63 1.78 6.07 4.62
C TYR A 63 2.24 4.64 4.36
N LEU A 64 3.49 4.49 3.99
CA LEU A 64 4.16 3.19 3.91
C LEU A 64 5.26 3.14 4.96
N ASP A 65 5.10 2.24 5.93
CA ASP A 65 6.10 1.91 6.95
C ASP A 65 6.62 0.48 6.71
N PRO A 66 7.65 0.30 5.86
CA PRO A 66 7.98 -1.02 5.33
C PRO A 66 8.85 -1.88 6.25
N PHE A 67 9.70 -1.27 7.10
CA PHE A 67 10.79 -1.98 7.74
C PHE A 67 10.50 -2.41 9.17
N SER A 68 11.11 -3.53 9.56
CA SER A 68 11.09 -4.02 10.94
C SER A 68 11.90 -3.12 11.86
N ARG A 69 11.33 -2.78 13.01
CA ARG A 69 11.96 -2.05 14.11
C ARG A 69 11.53 -2.66 15.45
N PRO A 70 12.05 -3.84 15.84
CA PRO A 70 11.53 -4.60 16.98
C PRO A 70 11.47 -3.85 18.31
N ALA A 71 12.33 -2.84 18.49
CA ALA A 71 12.35 -2.00 19.72
C ALA A 71 11.15 -1.02 19.82
N SER A 72 10.51 -0.67 18.70
CA SER A 72 9.49 0.39 18.66
C SER A 72 8.28 0.09 17.79
N LYS A 73 8.28 -1.06 17.11
CA LYS A 73 7.23 -1.44 16.16
C LYS A 73 6.83 -2.90 16.36
N ARG A 74 5.53 -3.15 16.44
CA ARG A 74 4.97 -4.51 16.50
C ARG A 74 5.25 -5.26 15.20
N GLY A 75 5.50 -6.57 15.30
CA GLY A 75 5.63 -7.45 14.15
C GLY A 75 4.31 -7.72 13.42
N GLY A 76 4.40 -8.33 12.24
CA GLY A 76 3.28 -8.58 11.33
C GLY A 76 3.08 -7.43 10.34
N ALA A 77 2.26 -7.67 9.33
CA ALA A 77 1.82 -6.64 8.40
C ALA A 77 0.36 -6.30 8.67
N TRP A 78 -0.04 -5.08 8.37
CA TRP A 78 -1.41 -4.63 8.55
C TRP A 78 -1.67 -3.32 7.79
N MET A 79 -2.91 -3.15 7.39
CA MET A 79 -3.46 -1.89 6.92
C MET A 79 -4.42 -1.33 7.98
N ASP A 80 -4.46 -0.01 8.11
CA ASP A 80 -5.47 0.67 8.94
C ASP A 80 -5.87 2.00 8.31
N GLU A 81 -7.04 2.50 8.72
CA GLU A 81 -7.52 3.82 8.33
C GLU A 81 -6.77 4.91 9.10
N CYS A 82 -6.26 5.91 8.37
CA CYS A 82 -5.81 7.17 8.94
C CYS A 82 -6.91 8.23 8.87
N LEU A 83 -7.50 8.41 7.70
CA LEU A 83 -8.63 9.29 7.44
C LEU A 83 -9.60 8.60 6.49
N GLY A 84 -10.90 8.64 6.79
CA GLY A 84 -11.96 8.21 5.89
C GLY A 84 -12.37 9.31 4.90
N LEU A 85 -12.88 8.92 3.75
CA LEU A 85 -13.53 9.85 2.83
C LEU A 85 -14.75 10.47 3.52
N SER A 86 -14.80 11.78 3.58
CA SER A 86 -15.94 12.47 4.18
C SER A 86 -16.14 13.85 3.57
N LYS A 87 -17.38 14.30 3.58
CA LYS A 87 -17.75 15.65 3.15
C LYS A 87 -18.10 16.49 4.35
N LYS A 88 -17.41 17.63 4.47
CA LYS A 88 -17.68 18.58 5.55
C LYS A 88 -18.92 19.42 5.25
N PRO A 89 -19.53 20.08 6.26
CA PRO A 89 -20.69 20.94 6.08
C PRO A 89 -20.43 22.12 5.13
N ASP A 90 -19.19 22.58 4.99
CA ASP A 90 -18.79 23.64 4.06
C ASP A 90 -18.63 23.17 2.60
N GLY A 91 -18.87 21.87 2.35
CA GLY A 91 -18.74 21.24 1.04
C GLY A 91 -17.32 20.75 0.70
N SER A 92 -16.32 21.05 1.53
CA SER A 92 -14.97 20.51 1.32
C SER A 92 -14.92 19.02 1.60
N VAL A 93 -14.04 18.31 0.88
CA VAL A 93 -13.87 16.86 1.00
C VAL A 93 -12.57 16.53 1.73
N VAL A 94 -12.66 15.65 2.71
CA VAL A 94 -11.50 15.01 3.33
C VAL A 94 -11.18 13.77 2.51
N LEU A 95 -9.99 13.74 1.91
CA LEU A 95 -9.55 12.59 1.14
C LEU A 95 -9.15 11.43 2.07
N PRO A 96 -9.42 10.18 1.67
CA PRO A 96 -9.03 9.02 2.45
C PRO A 96 -7.52 8.89 2.51
N VAL A 97 -7.02 8.47 3.67
CA VAL A 97 -5.60 8.17 3.91
C VAL A 97 -5.49 6.84 4.63
N ALA A 98 -4.63 5.97 4.13
CA ALA A 98 -4.36 4.66 4.71
C ALA A 98 -2.99 4.60 5.40
N TYR A 99 -2.87 3.76 6.42
CA TYR A 99 -1.60 3.25 6.91
C TYR A 99 -1.33 1.87 6.30
N LEU A 100 -0.15 1.69 5.72
CA LEU A 100 0.34 0.41 5.24
C LEU A 100 1.63 0.09 5.99
N VAL A 101 1.59 -0.94 6.79
CA VAL A 101 2.69 -1.31 7.70
C VAL A 101 3.14 -2.73 7.41
N CYS A 102 4.44 -2.88 7.16
CA CYS A 102 5.11 -4.16 6.97
C CYS A 102 6.25 -4.32 7.97
N ASN A 103 6.90 -5.46 7.99
CA ASN A 103 8.05 -5.74 8.83
C ASN A 103 9.17 -6.42 8.03
N GLN A 104 9.51 -5.84 6.90
CA GLN A 104 10.57 -6.31 6.01
C GLN A 104 11.94 -6.03 6.60
N THR A 105 12.94 -6.77 6.14
CA THR A 105 14.34 -6.51 6.49
C THR A 105 14.76 -5.14 5.98
N PRO A 106 15.32 -4.24 6.82
CA PRO A 106 15.79 -2.95 6.37
C PRO A 106 16.93 -3.06 5.35
N PRO A 107 17.21 -2.00 4.58
CA PRO A 107 18.40 -1.93 3.74
C PRO A 107 19.68 -2.01 4.59
N VAL A 108 20.77 -2.54 4.02
CA VAL A 108 22.06 -2.66 4.69
C VAL A 108 23.14 -2.05 3.82
N GLY A 109 23.72 -0.94 4.28
CA GLY A 109 24.68 -0.17 3.48
C GLY A 109 24.05 0.27 2.15
N ASP A 110 24.73 -0.04 1.04
CA ASP A 110 24.25 0.27 -0.31
C ASP A 110 23.25 -0.77 -0.88
N THR A 111 23.00 -1.85 -0.15
CA THR A 111 22.07 -2.90 -0.58
C THR A 111 20.64 -2.54 -0.14
N PRO A 112 19.69 -2.42 -1.08
CA PRO A 112 18.30 -2.14 -0.74
C PRO A 112 17.68 -3.31 0.04
N SER A 113 16.52 -3.08 0.66
CA SER A 113 15.72 -4.15 1.23
C SER A 113 15.39 -5.18 0.14
N LEU A 114 15.83 -6.41 0.32
CA LEU A 114 15.57 -7.54 -0.58
C LEU A 114 14.45 -8.40 0.04
N MET A 115 13.34 -8.52 -0.67
CA MET A 115 12.13 -9.17 -0.19
C MET A 115 12.13 -10.66 -0.52
N SER A 116 11.61 -11.50 0.38
CA SER A 116 11.17 -12.83 -0.02
C SER A 116 9.90 -12.73 -0.87
N PHE A 117 9.55 -13.80 -1.58
CA PHE A 117 8.31 -13.81 -2.35
C PHE A 117 7.07 -13.67 -1.46
N GLU A 118 7.07 -14.28 -0.27
CA GLU A 118 6.03 -14.12 0.73
C GLU A 118 5.89 -12.67 1.22
N GLU A 119 7.02 -11.95 1.38
CA GLU A 119 6.98 -10.53 1.73
C GLU A 119 6.39 -9.67 0.59
N VAL A 120 6.62 -10.05 -0.67
CA VAL A 120 5.96 -9.40 -1.83
C VAL A 120 4.44 -9.65 -1.80
N GLU A 121 4.01 -10.90 -1.62
CA GLU A 121 2.59 -11.24 -1.50
C GLU A 121 1.91 -10.46 -0.36
N THR A 122 2.57 -10.41 0.81
CA THR A 122 2.08 -9.66 1.96
C THR A 122 1.92 -8.16 1.64
N LEU A 123 2.89 -7.55 0.96
CA LEU A 123 2.78 -6.15 0.55
C LEU A 123 1.59 -5.93 -0.40
N PHE A 124 1.38 -6.82 -1.37
CA PHE A 124 0.24 -6.74 -2.30
C PHE A 124 -1.09 -6.94 -1.57
N HIS A 125 -1.14 -7.85 -0.60
CA HIS A 125 -2.29 -8.07 0.27
C HIS A 125 -2.70 -6.80 1.02
N GLU A 126 -1.78 -6.23 1.80
CA GLU A 126 -2.04 -5.01 2.58
C GLU A 126 -2.38 -3.83 1.67
N PHE A 127 -1.75 -3.78 0.49
CA PHE A 127 -2.07 -2.76 -0.50
C PHE A 127 -3.48 -2.93 -1.07
N GLY A 128 -3.98 -4.17 -1.18
CA GLY A 128 -5.35 -4.46 -1.57
C GLY A 128 -6.38 -3.87 -0.60
N HIS A 129 -6.16 -4.01 0.70
CA HIS A 129 -6.96 -3.33 1.73
C HIS A 129 -6.84 -1.80 1.60
N GLY A 130 -5.63 -1.29 1.38
CA GLY A 130 -5.40 0.13 1.15
C GLY A 130 -6.16 0.66 -0.06
N LEU A 131 -6.19 -0.08 -1.17
CA LEU A 131 -6.95 0.29 -2.38
C LEU A 131 -8.46 0.32 -2.12
N GLN A 132 -9.01 -0.66 -1.39
CA GLN A 132 -10.41 -0.65 -0.97
C GLN A 132 -10.74 0.63 -0.21
N HIS A 133 -9.86 1.05 0.70
CA HIS A 133 -10.05 2.27 1.48
C HIS A 133 -9.90 3.54 0.63
N MET A 134 -8.86 3.61 -0.20
CA MET A 134 -8.45 4.82 -0.92
C MET A 134 -9.29 5.11 -2.18
N LEU A 135 -9.81 4.08 -2.86
CA LEU A 135 -10.57 4.24 -4.10
C LEU A 135 -12.08 4.37 -3.89
N THR A 136 -12.52 4.45 -2.63
CA THR A 136 -13.95 4.65 -2.32
C THR A 136 -14.48 5.95 -2.93
N THR A 137 -15.74 5.90 -3.36
CA THR A 137 -16.52 7.07 -3.77
C THR A 137 -17.69 7.35 -2.81
N VAL A 138 -17.79 6.56 -1.73
CA VAL A 138 -18.82 6.69 -0.71
C VAL A 138 -18.43 7.81 0.25
N GLU A 139 -19.24 8.85 0.37
CA GLU A 139 -18.94 10.04 1.19
C GLU A 139 -19.43 9.92 2.66
N GLU A 140 -20.10 8.81 3.00
CA GLU A 140 -20.53 8.51 4.37
C GLU A 140 -19.40 7.81 5.14
N PRO A 141 -18.77 8.45 6.13
CA PRO A 141 -17.55 7.94 6.76
C PRO A 141 -17.68 6.52 7.34
N GLU A 142 -18.83 6.18 7.90
CA GLU A 142 -19.09 4.88 8.50
C GLU A 142 -19.29 3.74 7.48
N ALA A 143 -19.40 4.08 6.19
CA ALA A 143 -19.58 3.14 5.09
C ALA A 143 -18.53 3.32 4.00
N ALA A 144 -17.62 4.27 4.18
CA ALA A 144 -16.58 4.58 3.20
C ALA A 144 -15.35 3.66 3.35
N GLY A 145 -14.77 3.27 2.24
CA GLY A 145 -13.51 2.57 2.22
C GLY A 145 -13.55 1.21 2.91
N ILE A 146 -12.71 1.04 3.94
CA ILE A 146 -12.64 -0.19 4.74
C ILE A 146 -13.62 -0.21 5.92
N SER A 147 -14.27 0.94 6.21
CA SER A 147 -15.13 1.09 7.38
C SER A 147 -16.36 0.18 7.30
N ASN A 148 -16.57 -0.62 8.34
CA ASN A 148 -17.70 -1.53 8.48
C ASN A 148 -17.92 -2.53 7.33
N VAL A 149 -16.86 -2.85 6.57
CA VAL A 149 -16.89 -3.95 5.61
C VAL A 149 -17.13 -5.25 6.38
N GLU A 150 -18.08 -6.06 5.89
CA GLU A 150 -18.42 -7.34 6.48
C GLU A 150 -17.22 -8.28 6.55
N TRP A 151 -17.07 -8.97 7.67
CA TRP A 151 -15.88 -9.78 7.97
C TRP A 151 -15.60 -10.89 6.95
N ASP A 152 -16.64 -11.41 6.31
CA ASP A 152 -16.52 -12.42 5.24
C ASP A 152 -16.21 -11.85 3.86
N ALA A 153 -16.23 -10.53 3.71
CA ALA A 153 -15.91 -9.82 2.47
C ALA A 153 -14.62 -8.99 2.53
N VAL A 154 -14.09 -8.73 3.72
CA VAL A 154 -12.97 -7.79 3.92
C VAL A 154 -11.69 -8.20 3.20
N GLU A 155 -11.46 -9.51 3.02
CA GLU A 155 -10.28 -10.05 2.35
C GLU A 155 -10.41 -10.12 0.81
N LEU A 156 -11.54 -9.75 0.24
CA LEU A 156 -11.73 -9.81 -1.21
C LEU A 156 -10.71 -8.93 -1.97
N PRO A 157 -10.51 -7.66 -1.63
CA PRO A 157 -9.54 -6.80 -2.31
C PRO A 157 -8.09 -7.22 -2.08
N SER A 158 -7.75 -7.68 -0.87
CA SER A 158 -6.39 -8.10 -0.52
C SER A 158 -6.00 -9.38 -1.27
N GLN A 159 -6.84 -10.40 -1.26
CA GLN A 159 -6.61 -11.64 -2.00
C GLN A 159 -6.67 -11.44 -3.52
N PHE A 160 -7.48 -10.49 -4.00
CA PHE A 160 -7.45 -10.10 -5.41
C PHE A 160 -6.07 -9.58 -5.82
N MET A 161 -5.44 -8.74 -5.01
CA MET A 161 -4.12 -8.20 -5.31
C MET A 161 -3.02 -9.27 -5.23
N GLU A 162 -3.09 -10.22 -4.31
CA GLU A 162 -2.13 -11.35 -4.25
C GLU A 162 -2.03 -12.13 -5.56
N ASN A 163 -3.15 -12.32 -6.28
CA ASN A 163 -3.15 -13.07 -7.54
C ASN A 163 -2.20 -12.48 -8.60
N TRP A 164 -1.97 -11.17 -8.56
CA TRP A 164 -1.07 -10.49 -9.49
C TRP A 164 0.41 -10.78 -9.23
N CYS A 165 0.77 -11.30 -8.06
CA CYS A 165 2.12 -11.80 -7.78
C CYS A 165 2.48 -13.03 -8.62
N TYR A 166 1.50 -13.73 -9.21
CA TYR A 166 1.67 -14.90 -10.07
C TYR A 166 1.45 -14.59 -11.55
N ASP A 167 1.13 -13.34 -11.89
CA ASP A 167 0.97 -12.91 -13.29
C ASP A 167 2.34 -12.64 -13.91
N GLU A 168 2.73 -13.44 -14.92
CA GLU A 168 4.06 -13.35 -15.54
C GLU A 168 4.40 -11.94 -16.06
N PRO A 169 3.51 -11.20 -16.75
CA PRO A 169 3.78 -9.82 -17.14
C PRO A 169 4.03 -8.86 -15.97
N THR A 170 3.41 -9.10 -14.82
CA THR A 170 3.62 -8.29 -13.60
C THR A 170 4.97 -8.60 -12.95
N LEU A 171 5.35 -9.89 -12.89
CA LEU A 171 6.64 -10.33 -12.33
C LEU A 171 7.85 -9.86 -13.14
N ARG A 172 7.69 -9.59 -14.44
CA ARG A 172 8.77 -9.18 -15.35
C ARG A 172 9.01 -7.65 -15.36
N ARG A 173 8.32 -6.89 -14.57
CA ARG A 173 8.41 -5.43 -14.49
C ARG A 173 9.11 -4.95 -13.24
#